data_456796f8667ff0042238480178a6af7b
#
_entry.id   456796f8667ff0042238480178a6af7b
#
_cell.length_a   1.000
_cell.length_b   1.000
_cell.length_c   1.000
_cell.angle_alpha   90.00
_cell.angle_beta   90.00
_cell.angle_gamma   90.00
#
_symmetry.space_group_name_H-M   'P 1'
#
loop_
_entity.id
_entity.type
_entity.pdbx_description
1 polymer ?
#
loop_
_entity_poly.entity_id
_entity_poly.type
_entity_poly.pdbx_seq_one_letter_code
_entity_poly.pdbx_strand_id
1 'polypeptide(L)'
;KEQLKVALKDKSYLYLNLGFFTCGFHVAFLVTHLPHEVALCGHSANVSAYSLALIGLFNIFGSLYAGYLGTKYKMKYILAFIYSSRALMIIIYLLSPKTELTFYIFSIAIGFTWLATVPPTAGIVGKLFGTKYLATLFGLTLLSHQIGGFFGAYLGGLFINSYGNFSLMWYLDIALAIVAALANLPIKEGKINKK
;
A
#
# COMPACT_ATOMS: atom_id res chain seq x y z
N LYS A 1 1.64 -1.75 28.67
CA LYS A 1 2.84 -0.89 28.42
C LYS A 1 4.08 -1.72 28.02
N GLU A 2 4.39 -2.84 28.70
CA GLU A 2 5.56 -3.68 28.35
C GLU A 2 5.49 -4.25 26.95
N GLN A 3 4.35 -4.83 26.53
CA GLN A 3 4.21 -5.44 25.20
C GLN A 3 4.42 -4.42 24.07
N LEU A 4 4.01 -3.17 24.29
CA LEU A 4 4.26 -2.08 23.36
C LEU A 4 5.76 -1.80 23.20
N LYS A 5 6.51 -1.75 24.32
CA LYS A 5 7.96 -1.58 24.28
C LYS A 5 8.67 -2.74 23.56
N VAL A 6 8.17 -3.97 23.74
CA VAL A 6 8.68 -5.16 23.03
C VAL A 6 8.42 -5.02 21.52
N ALA A 7 7.21 -4.64 21.13
CA ALA A 7 6.83 -4.50 19.73
C ALA A 7 7.65 -3.42 19.02
N LEU A 8 7.82 -2.24 19.64
CA LEU A 8 8.58 -1.13 19.05
C LEU A 8 10.10 -1.40 18.96
N LYS A 9 10.60 -2.46 19.60
CA LYS A 9 12.01 -2.92 19.48
C LYS A 9 12.16 -4.11 18.52
N ASP A 10 11.06 -4.74 18.12
CA ASP A 10 11.11 -5.89 17.23
C ASP A 10 11.29 -5.46 15.78
N LYS A 11 12.35 -5.94 15.13
CA LYS A 11 12.69 -5.60 13.74
C LYS A 11 11.61 -6.02 12.74
N SER A 12 10.98 -7.19 12.96
CA SER A 12 9.93 -7.68 12.07
C SER A 12 8.71 -6.75 12.10
N TYR A 13 8.35 -6.28 13.29
CA TYR A 13 7.27 -5.32 13.45
C TYR A 13 7.60 -3.95 12.84
N LEU A 14 8.84 -3.47 12.98
CA LEU A 14 9.27 -2.20 12.37
C LEU A 14 9.25 -2.29 10.83
N TYR A 15 9.75 -3.39 10.26
CA TYR A 15 9.68 -3.62 8.80
C TYR A 15 8.23 -3.70 8.30
N LEU A 16 7.35 -4.34 9.06
CA LEU A 16 5.93 -4.40 8.74
C LEU A 16 5.28 -3.02 8.72
N ASN A 17 5.60 -2.18 9.73
CA ASN A 17 5.11 -0.80 9.79
C ASN A 17 5.63 0.06 8.63
N LEU A 18 6.88 -0.11 8.23
CA LEU A 18 7.44 0.57 7.05
C LEU A 18 6.69 0.20 5.76
N GLY A 19 6.42 -1.09 5.56
CA GLY A 19 5.60 -1.55 4.44
C GLY A 19 4.20 -0.95 4.48
N PHE A 20 3.58 -0.92 5.64
CA PHE A 20 2.21 -0.43 5.77
C PHE A 20 2.11 1.11 5.70
N PHE A 21 3.16 1.84 6.10
CA PHE A 21 3.32 3.26 5.80
C PHE A 21 3.27 3.51 4.28
N THR A 22 4.04 2.74 3.51
CA THR A 22 4.04 2.83 2.05
C THR A 22 2.65 2.56 1.47
N CYS A 23 1.91 1.58 2.02
CA CYS A 23 0.53 1.34 1.59
C CYS A 23 -0.34 2.59 1.76
N GLY A 24 -0.27 3.24 2.93
CA GLY A 24 -1.01 4.47 3.20
C GLY A 24 -0.65 5.61 2.24
N PHE A 25 0.64 5.75 1.97
CA PHE A 25 1.15 6.74 1.04
C PHE A 25 0.53 6.59 -0.36
N HIS A 26 0.60 5.37 -0.94
CA HIS A 26 0.04 5.06 -2.25
C HIS A 26 -1.48 5.28 -2.29
N VAL A 27 -2.19 4.79 -1.27
CA VAL A 27 -3.66 4.91 -1.18
C VAL A 27 -4.08 6.36 -1.19
N ALA A 28 -3.50 7.18 -0.31
CA ALA A 28 -3.89 8.58 -0.18
C ALA A 28 -3.47 9.41 -1.41
N PHE A 29 -2.28 9.18 -1.96
CA PHE A 29 -1.85 9.84 -3.18
C PHE A 29 -2.84 9.59 -4.32
N LEU A 30 -3.17 8.33 -4.60
CA LEU A 30 -4.06 7.99 -5.70
C LEU A 30 -5.50 8.49 -5.49
N VAL A 31 -6.08 8.29 -4.31
CA VAL A 31 -7.46 8.76 -4.05
C VAL A 31 -7.57 10.27 -4.19
N THR A 32 -6.55 11.00 -3.73
CA THR A 32 -6.59 12.46 -3.72
C THR A 32 -6.27 13.06 -5.09
N HIS A 33 -5.30 12.47 -5.81
CA HIS A 33 -4.71 13.14 -6.98
C HIS A 33 -4.98 12.46 -8.32
N LEU A 34 -5.49 11.22 -8.36
CA LEU A 34 -5.86 10.57 -9.62
C LEU A 34 -6.86 11.38 -10.47
N PRO A 35 -7.89 12.02 -9.88
CA PRO A 35 -8.78 12.88 -10.66
C PRO A 35 -8.06 14.04 -11.34
N HIS A 36 -7.09 14.64 -10.67
CA HIS A 36 -6.29 15.72 -11.22
C HIS A 36 -5.32 15.21 -12.32
N GLU A 37 -4.67 14.06 -12.11
CA GLU A 37 -3.83 13.41 -13.12
C GLU A 37 -4.63 13.11 -14.40
N VAL A 38 -5.86 12.59 -14.28
CA VAL A 38 -6.76 12.33 -15.39
C VAL A 38 -7.10 13.63 -16.15
N ALA A 39 -7.39 14.70 -15.41
CA ALA A 39 -7.69 16.02 -16.00
C ALA A 39 -6.49 16.63 -16.72
N LEU A 40 -5.26 16.50 -16.15
CA LEU A 40 -4.02 16.95 -16.80
C LEU A 40 -3.76 16.22 -18.12
N CYS A 41 -4.21 14.98 -18.24
CA CYS A 41 -4.14 14.21 -19.48
C CYS A 41 -5.28 14.53 -20.48
N GLY A 42 -6.14 15.51 -20.20
CA GLY A 42 -7.22 15.97 -21.08
C GLY A 42 -8.48 15.11 -21.06
N HIS A 43 -8.65 14.24 -20.08
CA HIS A 43 -9.82 13.37 -19.97
C HIS A 43 -10.91 13.97 -19.06
N SER A 44 -12.15 13.50 -19.28
CA SER A 44 -13.31 13.95 -18.52
C SER A 44 -13.33 13.45 -17.07
N ALA A 45 -14.08 14.10 -16.20
CA ALA A 45 -14.30 13.69 -14.81
C ALA A 45 -14.91 12.27 -14.70
N ASN A 46 -15.62 11.80 -15.70
CA ASN A 46 -16.18 10.45 -15.73
C ASN A 46 -15.07 9.38 -15.74
N VAL A 47 -13.95 9.64 -16.44
CA VAL A 47 -12.81 8.71 -16.48
C VAL A 47 -12.23 8.53 -15.09
N SER A 48 -12.07 9.61 -14.33
CA SER A 48 -11.58 9.51 -12.95
C SER A 48 -12.58 8.83 -12.02
N ALA A 49 -13.87 9.12 -12.17
CA ALA A 49 -14.92 8.48 -11.37
C ALA A 49 -14.97 6.97 -11.60
N TYR A 50 -14.95 6.54 -12.87
CA TYR A 50 -14.89 5.11 -13.21
C TYR A 50 -13.59 4.46 -12.75
N SER A 51 -12.47 5.14 -12.88
CA SER A 51 -11.17 4.65 -12.38
C SER A 51 -11.20 4.38 -10.87
N LEU A 52 -11.71 5.32 -10.07
CA LEU A 52 -11.85 5.15 -8.63
C LEU A 52 -12.86 4.05 -8.27
N ALA A 53 -13.96 3.94 -9.01
CA ALA A 53 -14.94 2.87 -8.83
C ALA A 53 -14.33 1.49 -9.12
N LEU A 54 -13.52 1.36 -10.19
CA LEU A 54 -12.79 0.14 -10.52
C LEU A 54 -11.78 -0.23 -9.44
N ILE A 55 -11.03 0.73 -8.90
CA ILE A 55 -10.14 0.49 -7.74
C ILE A 55 -10.95 -0.11 -6.58
N GLY A 56 -12.08 0.49 -6.22
CA GLY A 56 -12.93 0.01 -5.12
C GLY A 56 -13.47 -1.40 -5.37
N LEU A 57 -13.96 -1.67 -6.58
CA LEU A 57 -14.51 -2.98 -6.95
C LEU A 57 -13.46 -4.08 -6.90
N PHE A 58 -12.31 -3.87 -7.53
CA PHE A 58 -11.25 -4.89 -7.58
C PHE A 58 -10.52 -5.05 -6.26
N ASN A 59 -10.55 -4.04 -5.37
CA ASN A 59 -10.07 -4.15 -4.02
C ASN A 59 -10.79 -5.25 -3.19
N ILE A 60 -12.09 -5.44 -3.41
CA ILE A 60 -12.84 -6.50 -2.74
C ILE A 60 -12.24 -7.87 -3.08
N PHE A 61 -12.07 -8.14 -4.38
CA PHE A 61 -11.50 -9.42 -4.83
C PHE A 61 -10.06 -9.61 -4.36
N GLY A 62 -9.24 -8.57 -4.47
CA GLY A 62 -7.83 -8.61 -4.06
C GLY A 62 -7.65 -8.87 -2.57
N SER A 63 -8.46 -8.21 -1.72
CA SER A 63 -8.40 -8.38 -0.26
C SER A 63 -8.82 -9.78 0.17
N LEU A 64 -9.89 -10.32 -0.42
CA LEU A 64 -10.35 -11.69 -0.16
C LEU A 64 -9.32 -12.71 -0.62
N TYR A 65 -8.75 -12.52 -1.81
CA TYR A 65 -7.72 -13.40 -2.34
C TYR A 65 -6.44 -13.39 -1.52
N ALA A 66 -5.98 -12.21 -1.08
CA ALA A 66 -4.81 -12.09 -0.20
C ALA A 66 -5.06 -12.76 1.17
N GLY A 67 -6.26 -12.63 1.72
CA GLY A 67 -6.66 -13.35 2.93
C GLY A 67 -6.59 -14.86 2.75
N TYR A 68 -7.12 -15.38 1.65
CA TYR A 68 -7.03 -16.81 1.31
C TYR A 68 -5.58 -17.28 1.14
N LEU A 69 -4.75 -16.53 0.41
CA LEU A 69 -3.34 -16.86 0.24
C LEU A 69 -2.59 -16.90 1.58
N GLY A 70 -2.95 -16.02 2.53
CA GLY A 70 -2.38 -15.98 3.87
C GLY A 70 -2.62 -17.25 4.69
N THR A 71 -3.61 -18.10 4.33
CA THR A 71 -3.82 -19.41 4.94
C THR A 71 -2.86 -20.48 4.38
N LYS A 72 -2.33 -20.27 3.18
CA LYS A 72 -1.50 -21.27 2.45
C LYS A 72 -0.01 -20.92 2.43
N TYR A 73 0.32 -19.63 2.39
CA TYR A 73 1.68 -19.15 2.19
C TYR A 73 2.15 -18.25 3.34
N LYS A 74 3.46 -18.06 3.43
CA LYS A 74 4.02 -17.06 4.37
C LYS A 74 3.59 -15.65 3.95
N MET A 75 2.95 -14.95 4.85
CA MET A 75 2.33 -13.65 4.60
C MET A 75 3.33 -12.58 4.17
N LYS A 76 4.58 -12.66 4.64
CA LYS A 76 5.67 -11.77 4.22
C LYS A 76 5.96 -11.83 2.71
N TYR A 77 5.87 -13.01 2.09
CA TYR A 77 6.06 -13.15 0.66
C TYR A 77 4.86 -12.62 -0.13
N ILE A 78 3.65 -12.74 0.42
CA ILE A 78 2.46 -12.13 -0.15
C ILE A 78 2.61 -10.60 -0.14
N LEU A 79 3.04 -10.00 0.97
CA LEU A 79 3.30 -8.56 1.06
C LEU A 79 4.40 -8.12 0.09
N ALA A 80 5.53 -8.83 0.07
CA ALA A 80 6.61 -8.51 -0.86
C ALA A 80 6.15 -8.58 -2.32
N PHE A 81 5.36 -9.58 -2.69
CA PHE A 81 4.79 -9.71 -4.04
C PHE A 81 3.82 -8.54 -4.35
N ILE A 82 2.92 -8.19 -3.42
CA ILE A 82 1.98 -7.09 -3.61
C ILE A 82 2.74 -5.77 -3.85
N TYR A 83 3.74 -5.44 -3.04
CA TYR A 83 4.50 -4.20 -3.22
C TYR A 83 5.35 -4.22 -4.50
N SER A 84 5.98 -5.34 -4.85
CA SER A 84 6.71 -5.47 -6.11
C SER A 84 5.80 -5.31 -7.32
N SER A 85 4.60 -5.91 -7.29
CA SER A 85 3.62 -5.77 -8.36
C SER A 85 3.13 -4.32 -8.51
N ARG A 86 2.97 -3.57 -7.41
CA ARG A 86 2.64 -2.13 -7.48
C ARG A 86 3.71 -1.32 -8.19
N ALA A 87 4.99 -1.52 -7.82
CA ALA A 87 6.09 -0.86 -8.51
C ALA A 87 6.05 -1.13 -10.02
N LEU A 88 5.85 -2.40 -10.40
CA LEU A 88 5.75 -2.78 -11.81
C LEU A 88 4.54 -2.13 -12.50
N MET A 89 3.36 -2.14 -11.87
CA MET A 89 2.15 -1.53 -12.42
C MET A 89 2.32 -0.02 -12.64
N ILE A 90 2.96 0.69 -11.71
CA ILE A 90 3.24 2.12 -11.85
C ILE A 90 4.23 2.36 -12.98
N ILE A 91 5.28 1.55 -13.11
CA ILE A 91 6.24 1.66 -14.22
C ILE A 91 5.53 1.46 -15.57
N ILE A 92 4.69 0.41 -15.69
CA ILE A 92 3.91 0.16 -16.91
C ILE A 92 2.98 1.36 -17.20
N TYR A 93 2.29 1.88 -16.18
CA TYR A 93 1.44 3.06 -16.32
C TYR A 93 2.23 4.28 -16.84
N LEU A 94 3.41 4.54 -16.30
CA LEU A 94 4.24 5.68 -16.73
C LEU A 94 4.71 5.55 -18.18
N LEU A 95 5.03 4.35 -18.63
CA LEU A 95 5.49 4.06 -19.99
C LEU A 95 4.36 3.97 -21.02
N SER A 96 3.12 3.83 -20.55
CA SER A 96 1.94 3.69 -21.43
C SER A 96 1.40 5.05 -21.89
N PRO A 97 0.81 5.14 -23.10
CA PRO A 97 0.09 6.33 -23.52
C PRO A 97 -1.08 6.59 -22.56
N LYS A 98 -1.34 7.86 -22.24
CA LYS A 98 -2.35 8.25 -21.25
C LYS A 98 -3.76 8.28 -21.90
N THR A 99 -4.26 7.10 -22.28
CA THR A 99 -5.63 6.91 -22.80
C THR A 99 -6.60 6.54 -21.65
N GLU A 100 -7.89 6.69 -21.87
CA GLU A 100 -8.93 6.24 -20.92
C GLU A 100 -8.75 4.75 -20.54
N LEU A 101 -8.46 3.91 -21.55
CA LEU A 101 -8.23 2.49 -21.32
C LEU A 101 -7.02 2.22 -20.40
N THR A 102 -5.95 3.02 -20.53
CA THR A 102 -4.78 2.93 -19.65
C THR A 102 -5.16 3.23 -18.20
N PHE A 103 -5.97 4.27 -17.96
CA PHE A 103 -6.44 4.57 -16.61
C PHE A 103 -7.31 3.44 -16.04
N TYR A 104 -8.20 2.84 -16.85
CA TYR A 104 -9.03 1.73 -16.37
C TYR A 104 -8.24 0.48 -16.08
N ILE A 105 -7.31 0.07 -16.96
CA ILE A 105 -6.45 -1.11 -16.74
C ILE A 105 -5.56 -0.89 -15.52
N PHE A 106 -4.95 0.28 -15.38
CA PHE A 106 -4.17 0.65 -14.20
C PHE A 106 -5.02 0.57 -12.92
N SER A 107 -6.23 1.12 -12.95
CA SER A 107 -7.15 1.12 -11.82
C SER A 107 -7.58 -0.29 -11.39
N ILE A 108 -7.84 -1.18 -12.34
CA ILE A 108 -8.12 -2.60 -12.09
C ILE A 108 -6.92 -3.27 -11.41
N ALA A 109 -5.75 -3.10 -11.99
CA ALA A 109 -4.51 -3.75 -11.51
C ALA A 109 -4.10 -3.24 -10.12
N ILE A 110 -4.08 -1.91 -9.91
CA ILE A 110 -3.75 -1.33 -8.61
C ILE A 110 -4.84 -1.63 -7.58
N GLY A 111 -6.12 -1.61 -7.99
CA GLY A 111 -7.26 -1.95 -7.15
C GLY A 111 -7.16 -3.35 -6.56
N PHE A 112 -6.77 -4.34 -7.35
CA PHE A 112 -6.59 -5.71 -6.87
C PHE A 112 -5.52 -5.82 -5.76
N THR A 113 -4.54 -4.95 -5.74
CA THR A 113 -3.51 -4.91 -4.70
C THR A 113 -3.79 -3.87 -3.60
N TRP A 114 -4.87 -3.08 -3.72
CA TRP A 114 -5.14 -1.86 -2.95
C TRP A 114 -5.02 -2.06 -1.44
N LEU A 115 -5.99 -2.72 -0.83
CA LEU A 115 -5.97 -3.11 0.59
C LEU A 115 -5.69 -4.62 0.77
N ALA A 116 -5.22 -5.30 -0.27
CA ALA A 116 -4.80 -6.68 -0.20
C ALA A 116 -3.63 -6.90 0.79
N THR A 117 -2.95 -5.84 1.19
CA THR A 117 -1.93 -5.83 2.24
C THR A 117 -2.50 -5.96 3.65
N VAL A 118 -3.77 -5.62 3.88
CA VAL A 118 -4.40 -5.58 5.23
C VAL A 118 -4.48 -6.96 5.88
N PRO A 119 -5.06 -8.00 5.24
CA PRO A 119 -5.16 -9.33 5.86
C PRO A 119 -3.80 -9.93 6.23
N PRO A 120 -2.77 -9.97 5.35
CA PRO A 120 -1.48 -10.52 5.73
C PRO A 120 -0.75 -9.68 6.77
N THR A 121 -0.91 -8.35 6.79
CA THR A 121 -0.34 -7.47 7.82
C THR A 121 -0.93 -7.78 9.20
N ALA A 122 -2.26 -7.84 9.31
CA ALA A 122 -2.94 -8.21 10.54
C ALA A 122 -2.55 -9.64 10.99
N GLY A 123 -2.44 -10.57 10.04
CA GLY A 123 -2.01 -11.94 10.31
C GLY A 123 -0.58 -12.03 10.87
N ILE A 124 0.36 -11.26 10.34
CA ILE A 124 1.74 -11.20 10.87
C ILE A 124 1.74 -10.63 12.29
N VAL A 125 1.01 -9.55 12.56
CA VAL A 125 0.89 -8.99 13.93
C VAL A 125 0.33 -10.04 14.89
N GLY A 126 -0.70 -10.78 14.48
CA GLY A 126 -1.28 -11.87 15.26
C GLY A 126 -0.30 -13.02 15.53
N LYS A 127 0.53 -13.39 14.55
CA LYS A 127 1.58 -14.42 14.71
C LYS A 127 2.71 -13.97 15.64
N LEU A 128 3.13 -12.70 15.55
CA LEU A 128 4.22 -12.17 16.36
C LEU A 128 3.84 -11.99 17.84
N PHE A 129 2.64 -11.45 18.11
CA PHE A 129 2.29 -10.97 19.44
C PHE A 129 1.07 -11.70 20.06
N GLY A 130 0.42 -12.56 19.27
CA GLY A 130 -0.79 -13.26 19.68
C GLY A 130 -2.06 -12.40 19.59
N THR A 131 -3.21 -13.07 19.65
CA THR A 131 -4.53 -12.43 19.46
C THR A 131 -4.88 -11.43 20.57
N LYS A 132 -4.38 -11.63 21.78
CA LYS A 132 -4.61 -10.73 22.93
C LYS A 132 -4.20 -9.28 22.66
N TYR A 133 -3.14 -9.06 21.90
CA TYR A 133 -2.60 -7.73 21.63
C TYR A 133 -2.83 -7.27 20.18
N LEU A 134 -3.53 -8.07 19.37
CA LEU A 134 -3.75 -7.83 17.95
C LEU A 134 -4.37 -6.46 17.69
N ALA A 135 -5.48 -6.14 18.36
CA ALA A 135 -6.18 -4.87 18.14
C ALA A 135 -5.28 -3.65 18.41
N THR A 136 -4.55 -3.66 19.53
CA THR A 136 -3.68 -2.52 19.89
C THR A 136 -2.50 -2.38 18.94
N LEU A 137 -1.81 -3.48 18.63
CA LEU A 137 -0.60 -3.42 17.80
C LEU A 137 -0.93 -3.24 16.33
N PHE A 138 -2.01 -3.84 15.84
CA PHE A 138 -2.48 -3.55 14.49
C PHE A 138 -3.02 -2.11 14.37
N GLY A 139 -3.66 -1.56 15.42
CA GLY A 139 -4.03 -0.16 15.48
C GLY A 139 -2.84 0.79 15.34
N LEU A 140 -1.69 0.47 15.95
CA LEU A 140 -0.44 1.23 15.74
C LEU A 140 0.13 1.07 14.33
N THR A 141 -0.01 -0.10 13.74
CA THR A 141 0.35 -0.32 12.34
C THR A 141 -0.57 0.51 11.42
N LEU A 142 -1.87 0.61 11.73
CA LEU A 142 -2.79 1.53 11.05
C LEU A 142 -2.40 3.00 11.22
N LEU A 143 -1.88 3.39 12.39
CA LEU A 143 -1.35 4.75 12.58
C LEU A 143 -0.17 5.03 11.63
N SER A 144 0.74 4.07 11.46
CA SER A 144 1.82 4.18 10.47
C SER A 144 1.27 4.38 9.05
N HIS A 145 0.23 3.64 8.67
CA HIS A 145 -0.48 3.81 7.41
C HIS A 145 -1.08 5.22 7.26
N GLN A 146 -1.71 5.75 8.29
CA GLN A 146 -2.28 7.09 8.24
C GLN A 146 -1.22 8.18 8.13
N ILE A 147 -0.07 8.02 8.79
CA ILE A 147 1.08 8.92 8.62
C ILE A 147 1.58 8.87 7.18
N GLY A 148 1.70 7.67 6.59
CA GLY A 148 2.00 7.50 5.16
C GLY A 148 0.98 8.21 4.28
N GLY A 149 -0.30 8.04 4.57
CA GLY A 149 -1.40 8.70 3.86
C GLY A 149 -1.32 10.22 3.91
N PHE A 150 -1.01 10.79 5.07
CA PHE A 150 -0.78 12.22 5.19
C PHE A 150 0.32 12.70 4.22
N PHE A 151 1.46 12.03 4.19
CA PHE A 151 2.55 12.41 3.29
C PHE A 151 2.19 12.20 1.82
N GLY A 152 1.47 11.12 1.46
CA GLY A 152 1.02 10.87 0.09
C GLY A 152 0.11 11.97 -0.45
N ALA A 153 -0.88 12.37 0.33
CA ALA A 153 -1.78 13.46 -0.04
C ALA A 153 -1.07 14.83 -0.04
N TYR A 154 -0.30 15.13 1.01
CA TYR A 154 0.38 16.42 1.17
C TYR A 154 1.45 16.65 0.10
N LEU A 155 2.36 15.69 -0.12
CA LEU A 155 3.43 15.81 -1.11
C LEU A 155 2.87 15.83 -2.53
N GLY A 156 1.80 15.09 -2.81
CA GLY A 156 1.11 15.17 -4.10
C GLY A 156 0.63 16.59 -4.40
N GLY A 157 0.00 17.25 -3.43
CA GLY A 157 -0.42 18.66 -3.54
C GLY A 157 0.75 19.62 -3.69
N LEU A 158 1.83 19.40 -2.93
CA LEU A 158 3.03 20.21 -3.02
C LEU A 158 3.70 20.11 -4.40
N PHE A 159 3.88 18.89 -4.91
CA PHE A 159 4.57 18.68 -6.18
C PHE A 159 3.77 19.15 -7.38
N ILE A 160 2.45 18.94 -7.41
CA ILE A 160 1.64 19.49 -8.50
C ILE A 160 1.68 21.01 -8.53
N ASN A 161 1.66 21.65 -7.36
CA ASN A 161 1.72 23.11 -7.26
C ASN A 161 3.10 23.68 -7.65
N SER A 162 4.19 22.95 -7.39
CA SER A 162 5.56 23.38 -7.67
C SER A 162 6.05 23.04 -9.07
N TYR A 163 5.64 21.90 -9.63
CA TYR A 163 6.15 21.36 -10.89
C TYR A 163 5.09 21.21 -11.99
N GLY A 164 3.81 21.40 -11.68
CA GLY A 164 2.70 21.28 -12.63
C GLY A 164 2.42 19.86 -13.11
N ASN A 165 3.04 18.84 -12.51
CA ASN A 165 2.82 17.43 -12.82
C ASN A 165 3.15 16.52 -11.64
N PHE A 166 2.77 15.24 -11.72
CA PHE A 166 2.98 14.24 -10.68
C PHE A 166 4.19 13.32 -10.91
N SER A 167 5.08 13.61 -11.86
CA SER A 167 6.17 12.69 -12.24
C SER A 167 7.06 12.30 -11.04
N LEU A 168 7.45 13.27 -10.20
CA LEU A 168 8.24 13.00 -9.01
C LEU A 168 7.49 12.15 -7.97
N MET A 169 6.17 12.34 -7.84
CA MET A 169 5.34 11.51 -6.97
C MET A 169 5.32 10.06 -7.43
N TRP A 170 5.16 9.83 -8.73
CA TRP A 170 5.18 8.48 -9.28
C TRP A 170 6.53 7.79 -9.07
N TYR A 171 7.65 8.50 -9.24
CA TYR A 171 8.98 7.94 -8.95
C TYR A 171 9.16 7.63 -7.46
N LEU A 172 8.66 8.49 -6.59
CA LEU A 172 8.68 8.28 -5.15
C LEU A 172 7.82 7.06 -4.76
N ASP A 173 6.66 6.92 -5.38
CA ASP A 173 5.76 5.77 -5.19
C ASP A 173 6.44 4.45 -5.58
N ILE A 174 7.14 4.41 -6.73
CA ILE A 174 7.92 3.25 -7.16
C ILE A 174 9.03 2.93 -6.15
N ALA A 175 9.80 3.94 -5.74
CA ALA A 175 10.89 3.76 -4.77
C ALA A 175 10.37 3.22 -3.44
N LEU A 176 9.28 3.78 -2.91
CA LEU A 176 8.65 3.30 -1.68
C LEU A 176 8.11 1.88 -1.83
N ALA A 177 7.51 1.53 -2.97
CA ALA A 177 7.04 0.17 -3.23
C ALA A 177 8.18 -0.84 -3.23
N ILE A 178 9.32 -0.53 -3.86
CA ILE A 178 10.52 -1.37 -3.85
C ILE A 178 11.06 -1.53 -2.43
N VAL A 179 11.20 -0.43 -1.70
CA VAL A 179 11.66 -0.45 -0.29
C VAL A 179 10.72 -1.29 0.58
N ALA A 180 9.40 -1.14 0.42
CA ALA A 180 8.42 -1.94 1.15
C ALA A 180 8.50 -3.42 0.80
N ALA A 181 8.67 -3.77 -0.48
CA ALA A 181 8.85 -5.16 -0.91
C ALA A 181 10.08 -5.80 -0.24
N LEU A 182 11.22 -5.10 -0.27
CA LEU A 182 12.46 -5.56 0.34
C LEU A 182 12.36 -5.64 1.87
N ALA A 183 11.71 -4.66 2.51
CA ALA A 183 11.53 -4.63 3.97
C ALA A 183 10.66 -5.79 4.48
N ASN A 184 9.74 -6.31 3.67
CA ASN A 184 8.91 -7.44 4.08
C ASN A 184 9.64 -8.80 4.03
N LEU A 185 10.71 -8.96 3.24
CA LEU A 185 11.42 -10.23 3.09
C LEU A 185 12.09 -10.73 4.39
N PRO A 186 12.80 -9.91 5.20
CA PRO A 186 13.45 -10.36 6.43
C PRO A 186 12.50 -10.61 7.60
N ILE A 187 11.20 -10.32 7.49
CA ILE A 187 10.22 -10.54 8.57
C ILE A 187 10.22 -12.00 8.99
N LYS A 188 10.31 -12.24 10.30
CA LYS A 188 10.24 -13.56 10.92
C LYS A 188 8.80 -13.79 11.40
N GLU A 189 8.06 -14.67 10.73
CA GLU A 189 6.68 -15.01 11.09
C GLU A 189 6.65 -16.07 12.20
N GLY A 190 6.88 -15.68 13.43
CA GLY A 190 6.83 -16.58 14.59
C GLY A 190 6.62 -15.80 15.88
N LYS A 191 6.17 -16.48 16.94
CA LYS A 191 6.00 -15.84 18.25
C LYS A 191 7.35 -15.28 18.73
N ILE A 192 7.33 -14.05 19.20
CA ILE A 192 8.48 -13.44 19.87
C ILE A 192 8.57 -14.09 21.25
N ASN A 193 9.61 -14.90 21.46
CA ASN A 193 9.91 -15.40 22.78
C ASN A 193 10.32 -14.23 23.68
N LYS A 194 9.56 -14.01 24.76
CA LYS A 194 9.98 -13.09 25.82
C LYS A 194 11.29 -13.65 26.42
N LYS A 195 12.40 -12.98 26.19
CA LYS A 195 13.57 -13.12 27.03
C LYS A 195 13.42 -12.23 28.24
#